data_025b062da75fdb7d121d5ee37f20095d
#
_entry.id   025b062da75fdb7d121d5ee37f20095d
#
_cell.length_a   1.000
_cell.length_b   1.000
_cell.length_c   1.000
_cell.angle_alpha   90.00
_cell.angle_beta   90.00
_cell.angle_gamma   90.00
#
_symmetry.space_group_name_H-M   'P 1'
#
loop_
_entity.id
_entity.type
_entity.pdbx_description
1 polymer ?
#
loop_
_entity_poly.entity_id
_entity_poly.type
_entity_poly.pdbx_seq_one_letter_code
_entity_poly.pdbx_strand_id
1 'polypeptide(L)'
;MEAPRTWTNSPLARLARVVLGNKANVAMVIGQTVHLSGATRAEFLADAEWLAHERVHIRQFQENGFFRFLWKYLVESARVGYFNNKYEVEAREEARLLTQRP
;
A
#
# COMPACT_ATOMS: atom_id res chain seq x y z
N MET A 1 -11.54 -14.66 -4.15
CA MET A 1 -11.35 -13.20 -4.22
C MET A 1 -10.31 -12.89 -5.28
N GLU A 2 -10.64 -11.98 -6.18
CA GLU A 2 -9.74 -11.63 -7.25
C GLU A 2 -8.53 -10.86 -6.74
N ALA A 3 -7.40 -11.07 -7.40
CA ALA A 3 -6.20 -10.30 -7.10
C ALA A 3 -6.42 -8.84 -7.50
N PRO A 4 -5.84 -7.88 -6.78
CA PRO A 4 -5.97 -6.48 -7.12
C PRO A 4 -5.26 -6.16 -8.44
N ARG A 5 -5.68 -5.09 -9.08
CA ARG A 5 -4.98 -4.57 -10.25
C ARG A 5 -3.62 -4.05 -9.82
N THR A 6 -2.63 -4.29 -10.67
CA THR A 6 -1.28 -3.77 -10.44
C THR A 6 -0.82 -2.98 -11.65
N TRP A 7 -0.01 -1.96 -11.39
CA TRP A 7 0.69 -1.22 -12.42
C TRP A 7 2.18 -1.28 -12.07
N THR A 8 2.89 -2.19 -12.70
CA THR A 8 4.31 -2.42 -12.46
C THR A 8 5.12 -1.28 -13.06
N ASN A 9 6.06 -0.76 -12.26
CA ASN A 9 6.93 0.37 -12.64
C ASN A 9 6.14 1.62 -13.05
N SER A 10 5.04 1.91 -12.34
CA SER A 10 4.30 3.13 -12.59
C SER A 10 5.17 4.35 -12.28
N PRO A 11 4.89 5.51 -12.93
CA PRO A 11 5.65 6.72 -12.62
C PRO A 11 5.60 7.12 -11.15
N LEU A 12 4.43 6.98 -10.50
CA LEU A 12 4.28 7.32 -9.09
C LEU A 12 5.09 6.39 -8.18
N ALA A 13 5.05 5.08 -8.45
CA ALA A 13 5.82 4.12 -7.66
C ALA A 13 7.33 4.32 -7.88
N ARG A 14 7.75 4.66 -9.09
CA ARG A 14 9.16 4.95 -9.38
C ARG A 14 9.63 6.19 -8.64
N LEU A 15 8.80 7.23 -8.60
CA LEU A 15 9.12 8.44 -7.86
C LEU A 15 9.23 8.15 -6.36
N ALA A 16 8.27 7.40 -5.80
CA ALA A 16 8.30 7.02 -4.40
C ALA A 16 9.56 6.24 -4.07
N ARG A 17 9.97 5.33 -4.95
CA ARG A 17 11.19 4.54 -4.75
C ARG A 17 12.44 5.41 -4.75
N VAL A 18 12.50 6.41 -5.62
CA VAL A 18 13.62 7.37 -5.65
C VAL A 18 13.67 8.16 -4.34
N VAL A 19 12.52 8.64 -3.88
CA VAL A 19 12.43 9.39 -2.61
C VAL A 19 12.91 8.54 -1.43
N LEU A 20 12.64 7.22 -1.47
CA LEU A 20 13.10 6.28 -0.44
C LEU A 20 14.53 5.80 -0.63
N GLY A 21 15.27 6.36 -1.60
CA GLY A 21 16.68 6.06 -1.81
C GLY A 21 16.96 4.83 -2.66
N ASN A 22 16.01 4.35 -3.44
CA ASN A 22 16.13 3.19 -4.34
C ASN A 22 16.49 1.88 -3.64
N LYS A 23 16.31 1.79 -2.32
CA LYS A 23 16.77 0.63 -1.55
C LYS A 23 15.68 -0.40 -1.28
N ALA A 24 14.42 -0.02 -1.43
CA ALA A 24 13.30 -0.88 -1.12
C ALA A 24 12.39 -1.02 -2.32
N ASN A 25 11.77 -2.20 -2.43
CA ASN A 25 10.65 -2.36 -3.35
C ASN A 25 9.47 -1.57 -2.82
N VAL A 26 8.71 -0.97 -3.72
CA VAL A 26 7.61 -0.08 -3.34
C VAL A 26 6.31 -0.63 -3.88
N ALA A 27 5.29 -0.67 -3.03
CA ALA A 27 3.91 -0.82 -3.42
C ALA A 27 3.12 0.32 -2.80
N MET A 28 2.30 0.99 -3.60
CA MET A 28 1.42 2.02 -3.10
C MET A 28 0.06 1.90 -3.77
N VAL A 29 -1.00 2.06 -2.99
CA VAL A 29 -2.36 1.97 -3.52
C VAL A 29 -2.86 3.36 -3.86
N ILE A 30 -3.36 3.50 -5.09
CA ILE A 30 -4.12 4.67 -5.51
C ILE A 30 -5.48 4.17 -5.97
N GLY A 31 -6.50 4.47 -5.18
CA GLY A 31 -7.85 3.94 -5.43
C GLY A 31 -7.90 2.43 -5.25
N GLN A 32 -7.99 1.70 -6.34
CA GLN A 32 -8.07 0.24 -6.31
C GLN A 32 -6.92 -0.42 -7.07
N THR A 33 -5.92 0.37 -7.46
CA THR A 33 -4.76 -0.15 -8.20
C THR A 33 -3.52 -0.08 -7.32
N VAL A 34 -2.75 -1.17 -7.28
CA VAL A 34 -1.47 -1.22 -6.58
C VAL A 34 -0.38 -0.85 -7.58
N HIS A 35 0.34 0.23 -7.28
CA HIS A 35 1.47 0.70 -8.09
C HIS A 35 2.74 0.09 -7.52
N LEU A 36 3.49 -0.63 -8.35
CA LEU A 36 4.68 -1.36 -7.94
C LEU A 36 5.94 -0.76 -8.57
N SER A 37 7.04 -0.77 -7.83
CA SER A 37 8.36 -0.51 -8.37
C SER A 37 9.38 -1.39 -7.64
N GLY A 38 10.25 -2.05 -8.40
CA GLY A 38 11.28 -2.93 -7.86
C GLY A 38 10.82 -4.37 -7.68
N ALA A 39 9.54 -4.67 -7.89
CA ALA A 39 9.01 -6.02 -7.79
C ALA A 39 8.04 -6.26 -8.95
N THR A 40 7.92 -7.51 -9.34
CA THR A 40 6.94 -7.93 -10.35
C THR A 40 5.59 -8.18 -9.69
N ARG A 41 4.53 -8.24 -10.52
CA ARG A 41 3.22 -8.64 -10.03
C ARG A 41 3.27 -10.01 -9.36
N ALA A 42 3.98 -10.97 -9.97
CA ALA A 42 4.08 -12.33 -9.42
C ALA A 42 4.73 -12.33 -8.04
N GLU A 43 5.82 -11.58 -7.87
CA GLU A 43 6.49 -11.47 -6.59
C GLU A 43 5.59 -10.84 -5.52
N PHE A 44 4.87 -9.78 -5.89
CA PHE A 44 3.93 -9.12 -4.99
C PHE A 44 2.81 -10.07 -4.57
N LEU A 45 2.19 -10.76 -5.53
CA LEU A 45 1.07 -11.67 -5.23
C LEU A 45 1.51 -12.89 -4.42
N ALA A 46 2.79 -13.28 -4.51
CA ALA A 46 3.33 -14.39 -3.74
C ALA A 46 3.63 -14.03 -2.28
N ASP A 47 3.74 -12.75 -1.95
CA ASP A 47 4.00 -12.28 -0.60
C ASP A 47 2.66 -12.01 0.09
N ALA A 48 2.20 -12.96 0.88
CA ALA A 48 0.87 -12.90 1.48
C ALA A 48 0.69 -11.70 2.41
N GLU A 49 1.71 -11.35 3.19
CA GLU A 49 1.62 -10.22 4.10
C GLU A 49 1.60 -8.90 3.35
N TRP A 50 2.44 -8.76 2.33
CA TRP A 50 2.48 -7.54 1.51
C TRP A 50 1.15 -7.36 0.77
N LEU A 51 0.64 -8.42 0.17
CA LEU A 51 -0.66 -8.40 -0.50
C LEU A 51 -1.79 -8.00 0.46
N ALA A 52 -1.82 -8.59 1.65
CA ALA A 52 -2.83 -8.27 2.66
C ALA A 52 -2.75 -6.81 3.09
N HIS A 53 -1.53 -6.28 3.26
CA HIS A 53 -1.31 -4.88 3.61
C HIS A 53 -1.92 -3.93 2.57
N GLU A 54 -1.64 -4.18 1.28
CA GLU A 54 -2.16 -3.30 0.23
C GLU A 54 -3.67 -3.46 0.05
N ARG A 55 -4.24 -4.64 0.31
CA ARG A 55 -5.69 -4.83 0.29
C ARG A 55 -6.40 -4.01 1.36
N VAL A 56 -5.78 -3.82 2.52
CA VAL A 56 -6.34 -2.93 3.55
C VAL A 56 -6.44 -1.51 3.01
N HIS A 57 -5.41 -1.03 2.32
CA HIS A 57 -5.46 0.32 1.74
C HIS A 57 -6.55 0.44 0.67
N ILE A 58 -6.76 -0.59 -0.16
CA ILE A 58 -7.86 -0.60 -1.13
C ILE A 58 -9.20 -0.46 -0.40
N ARG A 59 -9.39 -1.23 0.67
CA ARG A 59 -10.61 -1.15 1.49
C ARG A 59 -10.78 0.24 2.08
N GLN A 60 -9.71 0.86 2.58
CA GLN A 60 -9.76 2.21 3.14
C GLN A 60 -10.22 3.24 2.10
N PHE A 61 -9.74 3.12 0.85
CA PHE A 61 -10.24 3.95 -0.24
C PHE A 61 -11.72 3.72 -0.49
N GLN A 62 -12.17 2.46 -0.49
CA GLN A 62 -13.57 2.11 -0.74
C GLN A 62 -14.48 2.63 0.36
N GLU A 63 -14.06 2.53 1.61
CA GLU A 63 -14.86 2.94 2.78
C GLU A 63 -14.98 4.45 2.91
N ASN A 64 -13.94 5.18 2.53
CA ASN A 64 -13.88 6.63 2.73
C ASN A 64 -14.17 7.44 1.45
N GLY A 65 -14.06 6.83 0.28
CA GLY A 65 -14.07 7.54 -0.99
C GLY A 65 -12.69 8.03 -1.37
N PHE A 66 -12.44 8.16 -2.67
CA PHE A 66 -11.10 8.41 -3.20
C PHE A 66 -10.46 9.68 -2.64
N PHE A 67 -11.11 10.82 -2.86
CA PHE A 67 -10.49 12.11 -2.48
C PHE A 67 -10.46 12.31 -0.98
N ARG A 68 -11.50 11.82 -0.28
CA ARG A 68 -11.55 11.94 1.17
C ARG A 68 -10.44 11.12 1.83
N PHE A 69 -10.24 9.89 1.39
CA PHE A 69 -9.19 9.06 1.97
C PHE A 69 -7.81 9.61 1.63
N LEU A 70 -7.58 10.03 0.40
CA LEU A 70 -6.32 10.60 -0.01
C LEU A 70 -5.95 11.80 0.86
N TRP A 71 -6.92 12.70 1.09
CA TRP A 71 -6.71 13.86 1.95
C TRP A 71 -6.39 13.46 3.39
N LYS A 72 -7.19 12.56 3.96
CA LYS A 72 -6.97 12.07 5.33
C LYS A 72 -5.60 11.43 5.49
N TYR A 73 -5.19 10.63 4.50
CA TYR A 73 -3.91 9.96 4.53
C TYR A 73 -2.75 10.96 4.49
N LEU A 74 -2.83 11.94 3.60
CA LEU A 74 -1.78 12.96 3.47
C LEU A 74 -1.67 13.83 4.72
N VAL A 75 -2.80 14.24 5.28
CA VAL A 75 -2.81 15.03 6.53
C VAL A 75 -2.21 14.23 7.68
N GLU A 76 -2.60 12.97 7.80
CA GLU A 76 -2.06 12.10 8.85
C GLU A 76 -0.55 11.89 8.67
N SER A 77 -0.09 11.67 7.44
CA SER A 77 1.35 11.52 7.17
C SER A 77 2.13 12.79 7.51
N ALA A 78 1.56 13.96 7.20
CA ALA A 78 2.20 15.24 7.54
C ALA A 78 2.27 15.45 9.05
N ARG A 79 1.25 14.97 9.79
CA ARG A 79 1.16 15.16 11.23
C ARG A 79 2.09 14.24 12.02
N VAL A 80 2.15 12.97 11.66
CA VAL A 80 2.86 11.96 12.46
C VAL A 80 3.92 11.16 11.67
N GLY A 81 4.07 11.41 10.38
CA GLY A 81 4.98 10.66 9.51
C GLY A 81 4.35 9.40 8.97
N TYR A 82 5.00 8.83 7.96
CA TYR A 82 4.50 7.63 7.28
C TYR A 82 4.36 6.45 8.24
N PHE A 83 5.39 6.17 9.02
CA PHE A 83 5.41 4.98 9.88
C PHE A 83 4.29 5.00 10.91
N ASN A 84 4.02 6.18 11.48
CA ASN A 84 3.00 6.34 12.53
C ASN A 84 1.63 6.72 11.99
N ASN A 85 1.48 6.87 10.67
CA ASN A 85 0.20 7.14 10.04
C ASN A 85 -0.78 6.03 10.44
N LYS A 86 -1.93 6.39 11.02
CA LYS A 86 -2.87 5.40 11.55
C LYS A 86 -3.38 4.42 10.49
N TYR A 87 -3.46 4.83 9.24
CA TYR A 87 -3.90 3.95 8.15
C TYR A 87 -2.82 2.92 7.81
N GLU A 88 -1.54 3.31 7.93
CA GLU A 88 -0.44 2.38 7.77
C GLU A 88 -0.32 1.41 8.95
N VAL A 89 -0.54 1.92 10.17
CA VAL A 89 -0.56 1.07 11.36
C VAL A 89 -1.66 0.01 11.25
N GLU A 90 -2.86 0.41 10.85
CA GLU A 90 -3.97 -0.52 10.65
C GLU A 90 -3.61 -1.58 9.60
N ALA A 91 -3.02 -1.16 8.47
CA ALA A 91 -2.67 -2.08 7.40
C ALA A 91 -1.62 -3.10 7.84
N ARG A 92 -0.58 -2.65 8.56
CA ARG A 92 0.45 -3.56 9.08
C ARG A 92 -0.11 -4.56 10.08
N GLU A 93 -0.91 -4.08 11.03
CA GLU A 93 -1.50 -4.95 12.05
C GLU A 93 -2.43 -5.99 11.43
N GLU A 94 -3.30 -5.57 10.56
CA GLU A 94 -4.27 -6.47 9.96
C GLU A 94 -3.58 -7.49 9.06
N ALA A 95 -2.58 -7.05 8.28
CA ALA A 95 -1.82 -7.96 7.43
C ALA A 95 -1.06 -9.00 8.27
N ARG A 96 -0.46 -8.57 9.37
CA ARG A 96 0.24 -9.47 10.29
C ARG A 96 -0.71 -10.52 10.87
N LEU A 97 -1.87 -10.09 11.34
CA LEU A 97 -2.85 -11.00 11.95
C LEU A 97 -3.39 -12.01 10.95
N LEU A 98 -3.65 -11.58 9.72
CA LEU A 98 -4.20 -12.45 8.69
C LEU A 98 -3.18 -13.51 8.22
N THR A 99 -1.91 -13.20 8.25
CA THR A 99 -0.87 -14.08 7.70
C THR A 99 -0.16 -14.92 8.75
N GLN A 100 -0.38 -14.68 10.04
CA GLN A 100 0.20 -15.48 11.13
C GLN A 100 -0.70 -16.59 11.64
N ARG A 101 -1.82 -16.81 10.97
CA ARG A 101 -2.72 -17.91 11.34
C ARG A 101 -2.08 -19.27 11.01
N PRO A 102 -2.20 -20.25 11.92
CA PRO A 102 -1.76 -21.61 11.62
C PRO A 102 -2.58 -22.24 10.50
#